data_e00a1f1e908ffb53529e8afc8d5c7556
#
_entry.id   e00a1f1e908ffb53529e8afc8d5c7556
#
_cell.length_a   1.000
_cell.length_b   1.000
_cell.length_c   1.000
_cell.angle_alpha   90.00
_cell.angle_beta   90.00
_cell.angle_gamma   90.00
#
_symmetry.space_group_name_H-M   'P 1'
#
loop_
_entity.id
_entity.type
_entity.pdbx_description
1 polymer ?
#
loop_
_entity_poly.entity_id
_entity_poly.type
_entity_poly.pdbx_seq_one_letter_code
_entity_poly.pdbx_strand_id
1 'polypeptide(L)'
;MSGYSLTLRGSDGRPLPVLQNVDFEIRQGQCVGVAGESGSGKSVLALSIMGLLPASSVVDRAGSIRFGELDLMSLDEEAFRQVRGSRMAMVFQEPMTAMNPLMTLFDQVGETVAAHQPGATRDEIRERVVRALRRAGFADPDRFLSSFPHQLSGGMRQRAMLAMALVMDPELVIADEPTTALDAALQIQLLGELRRQVRAGGNSLMFISHDLGVIRAVSDRLVVMYAGVIVESGPTAELMAKPAHPYTAALIEALPRLIVERRLPRPIPGHLPSPDKKPAGCVFSDRCSQVRDACRSGLPPAVETGPERLVRCLFPL
;
A
#
# COMPACT_ATOMS: atom_id res chain seq x y z
N MET A 1 10.00 0.66 -9.33
CA MET A 1 9.24 0.44 -10.58
C MET A 1 9.58 1.56 -11.54
N SER A 2 9.74 1.23 -12.82
CA SER A 2 10.04 2.23 -13.85
C SER A 2 9.16 1.98 -15.08
N GLY A 3 8.38 3.01 -15.44
CA GLY A 3 7.45 2.98 -16.58
C GLY A 3 6.43 1.85 -16.53
N TYR A 4 6.10 1.34 -15.33
CA TYR A 4 5.25 0.15 -15.20
C TYR A 4 3.82 0.44 -15.66
N SER A 5 3.33 -0.40 -16.57
CA SER A 5 1.95 -0.37 -17.06
C SER A 5 1.34 -1.76 -16.99
N LEU A 6 0.05 -1.82 -16.68
CA LEU A 6 -0.68 -3.08 -16.49
C LEU A 6 -2.07 -2.98 -17.11
N THR A 7 -2.38 -3.95 -17.96
CA THR A 7 -3.71 -4.17 -18.51
C THR A 7 -4.28 -5.47 -17.99
N LEU A 8 -5.44 -5.41 -17.35
CA LEU A 8 -6.16 -6.57 -16.85
C LEU A 8 -7.36 -6.91 -17.76
N ARG A 9 -7.84 -8.13 -17.64
CA ARG A 9 -9.07 -8.61 -18.31
C ARG A 9 -10.28 -8.21 -17.48
N GLY A 10 -11.17 -7.43 -18.06
CA GLY A 10 -12.46 -7.10 -17.46
C GLY A 10 -13.40 -8.31 -17.36
N SER A 11 -14.45 -8.19 -16.59
CA SER A 11 -15.49 -9.23 -16.46
C SER A 11 -16.21 -9.54 -17.78
N ASP A 12 -16.22 -8.59 -18.70
CA ASP A 12 -16.74 -8.72 -20.06
C ASP A 12 -15.68 -9.23 -21.07
N GLY A 13 -14.49 -9.60 -20.58
CA GLY A 13 -13.37 -10.08 -21.40
C GLY A 13 -12.52 -8.97 -22.05
N ARG A 14 -12.92 -7.70 -21.97
CA ARG A 14 -12.20 -6.57 -22.58
C ARG A 14 -10.91 -6.24 -21.81
N PRO A 15 -9.88 -5.75 -22.51
CA PRO A 15 -8.68 -5.24 -21.86
C PRO A 15 -8.97 -3.92 -21.13
N LEU A 16 -8.58 -3.84 -19.86
CA LEU A 16 -8.72 -2.67 -19.00
C LEU A 16 -7.32 -2.17 -18.60
N PRO A 17 -6.87 -0.99 -19.04
CA PRO A 17 -5.59 -0.42 -18.65
C PRO A 17 -5.69 0.13 -17.20
N VAL A 18 -5.29 -0.68 -16.22
CA VAL A 18 -5.47 -0.36 -14.79
C VAL A 18 -4.36 0.53 -14.28
N LEU A 19 -3.09 0.22 -14.59
CA LEU A 19 -1.93 1.05 -14.25
C LEU A 19 -1.27 1.57 -15.54
N GLN A 20 -0.81 2.81 -15.51
CA GLN A 20 -0.24 3.45 -16.69
C GLN A 20 0.99 4.28 -16.33
N ASN A 21 2.14 3.90 -16.88
CA ASN A 21 3.41 4.61 -16.75
C ASN A 21 3.74 4.99 -15.30
N VAL A 22 3.74 3.99 -14.41
CA VAL A 22 3.98 4.17 -12.98
C VAL A 22 5.48 4.15 -12.72
N ASP A 23 5.99 5.28 -12.23
CA ASP A 23 7.35 5.43 -11.71
C ASP A 23 7.27 5.55 -10.18
N PHE A 24 7.87 4.59 -9.46
CA PHE A 24 7.72 4.47 -8.02
C PHE A 24 8.97 3.87 -7.38
N GLU A 25 9.43 4.49 -6.30
CA GLU A 25 10.62 4.07 -5.57
C GLU A 25 10.35 4.08 -4.07
N ILE A 26 10.84 3.04 -3.38
CA ILE A 26 10.94 2.97 -1.92
C ILE A 26 12.41 2.76 -1.58
N ARG A 27 13.00 3.67 -0.82
CA ARG A 27 14.38 3.53 -0.34
C ARG A 27 14.41 2.71 0.95
N GLN A 28 15.52 2.06 1.21
CA GLN A 28 15.71 1.30 2.44
C GLN A 28 15.41 2.15 3.68
N GLY A 29 14.66 1.60 4.63
CA GLY A 29 14.25 2.29 5.85
C GLY A 29 13.16 3.35 5.66
N GLN A 30 12.66 3.56 4.43
CA GLN A 30 11.66 4.57 4.13
C GLN A 30 10.24 4.05 4.37
N CYS A 31 9.39 4.93 4.88
CA CYS A 31 7.96 4.71 5.00
C CYS A 31 7.21 5.53 3.94
N VAL A 32 6.61 4.85 2.97
CA VAL A 32 5.90 5.48 1.85
C VAL A 32 4.41 5.26 1.98
N GLY A 33 3.64 6.35 2.06
CA GLY A 33 2.19 6.33 2.00
C GLY A 33 1.69 6.45 0.57
N VAL A 34 0.72 5.61 0.19
CA VAL A 34 0.05 5.68 -1.11
C VAL A 34 -1.41 6.09 -0.90
N ALA A 35 -1.78 7.24 -1.42
CA ALA A 35 -3.11 7.84 -1.30
C ALA A 35 -3.86 7.88 -2.63
N GLY A 36 -5.17 7.99 -2.54
CA GLY A 36 -6.07 8.19 -3.68
C GLY A 36 -7.46 7.63 -3.40
N GLU A 37 -8.42 7.98 -4.21
CA GLU A 37 -9.80 7.46 -4.11
C GLU A 37 -9.84 5.93 -4.28
N SER A 38 -10.93 5.30 -3.79
CA SER A 38 -11.20 3.88 -4.07
C SER A 38 -11.24 3.64 -5.58
N GLY A 39 -10.60 2.56 -6.04
CA GLY A 39 -10.49 2.28 -7.48
C GLY A 39 -9.34 3.02 -8.20
N SER A 40 -8.52 3.85 -7.54
CA SER A 40 -7.40 4.56 -8.18
C SER A 40 -6.22 3.67 -8.57
N GLY A 41 -6.22 2.37 -8.23
CA GLY A 41 -5.19 1.40 -8.59
C GLY A 41 -4.18 1.05 -7.48
N LYS A 42 -4.35 1.56 -6.26
CA LYS A 42 -3.41 1.37 -5.14
C LYS A 42 -3.17 -0.11 -4.78
N SER A 43 -4.25 -0.85 -4.55
CA SER A 43 -4.16 -2.30 -4.22
C SER A 43 -3.61 -3.10 -5.40
N VAL A 44 -3.95 -2.73 -6.64
CA VAL A 44 -3.38 -3.36 -7.84
C VAL A 44 -1.88 -3.10 -7.93
N LEU A 45 -1.42 -1.91 -7.56
CA LEU A 45 0.02 -1.60 -7.46
C LEU A 45 0.71 -2.52 -6.44
N ALA A 46 0.14 -2.67 -5.24
CA ALA A 46 0.66 -3.56 -4.20
C ALA A 46 0.71 -5.03 -4.67
N LEU A 47 -0.39 -5.53 -5.25
CA LEU A 47 -0.48 -6.89 -5.78
C LEU A 47 0.49 -7.12 -6.95
N SER A 48 0.77 -6.09 -7.77
CA SER A 48 1.78 -6.17 -8.84
C SER A 48 3.19 -6.37 -8.27
N ILE A 49 3.55 -5.62 -7.22
CA ILE A 49 4.85 -5.76 -6.54
C ILE A 49 4.97 -7.15 -5.91
N MET A 50 3.91 -7.65 -5.29
CA MET A 50 3.89 -8.96 -4.64
C MET A 50 3.77 -10.13 -5.61
N GLY A 51 3.54 -9.87 -6.92
CA GLY A 51 3.27 -10.93 -7.91
C GLY A 51 2.02 -11.76 -7.59
N LEU A 52 1.01 -11.15 -6.97
CA LEU A 52 -0.23 -11.81 -6.52
C LEU A 52 -1.42 -11.60 -7.47
N LEU A 53 -1.20 -10.97 -8.60
CA LEU A 53 -2.26 -10.86 -9.62
C LEU A 53 -2.48 -12.21 -10.29
N PRO A 54 -3.74 -12.70 -10.40
CA PRO A 54 -4.03 -13.94 -11.09
C PRO A 54 -3.52 -13.89 -12.54
N ALA A 55 -2.71 -14.85 -12.95
CA ALA A 55 -2.12 -14.89 -14.30
C ALA A 55 -3.19 -14.81 -15.41
N SER A 56 -4.35 -15.44 -15.19
CA SER A 56 -5.50 -15.41 -16.11
C SER A 56 -6.14 -14.03 -16.27
N SER A 57 -5.94 -13.12 -15.29
CA SER A 57 -6.45 -11.75 -15.34
C SER A 57 -5.51 -10.79 -16.04
N VAL A 58 -4.23 -11.11 -16.18
CA VAL A 58 -3.24 -10.24 -16.80
C VAL A 58 -3.29 -10.40 -18.33
N VAL A 59 -3.59 -9.32 -19.02
CA VAL A 59 -3.57 -9.26 -20.50
C VAL A 59 -2.21 -8.82 -21.00
N ASP A 60 -1.66 -7.77 -20.41
CA ASP A 60 -0.37 -7.20 -20.78
C ASP A 60 0.28 -6.46 -19.61
N ARG A 61 1.61 -6.45 -19.58
CA ARG A 61 2.41 -5.68 -18.64
C ARG A 61 3.70 -5.21 -19.30
N ALA A 62 4.08 -3.96 -19.03
CA ALA A 62 5.28 -3.34 -19.57
C ALA A 62 6.03 -2.56 -18.47
N GLY A 63 7.28 -2.19 -18.76
CA GLY A 63 8.16 -1.52 -17.80
C GLY A 63 8.92 -2.52 -16.94
N SER A 64 9.31 -2.12 -15.72
CA SER A 64 10.07 -2.98 -14.80
C SER A 64 9.65 -2.83 -13.35
N ILE A 65 9.76 -3.92 -12.57
CA ILE A 65 9.62 -3.94 -11.12
C ILE A 65 10.88 -4.57 -10.53
N ARG A 66 11.69 -3.80 -9.83
CA ARG A 66 12.92 -4.29 -9.19
C ARG A 66 12.81 -4.25 -7.68
N PHE A 67 13.37 -5.27 -7.02
CA PHE A 67 13.52 -5.36 -5.59
C PHE A 67 14.99 -5.68 -5.28
N GLY A 68 15.75 -4.65 -4.92
CA GLY A 68 17.20 -4.73 -4.94
C GLY A 68 17.70 -5.12 -6.32
N GLU A 69 18.48 -6.19 -6.40
CA GLU A 69 19.00 -6.72 -7.68
C GLU A 69 17.99 -7.63 -8.41
N LEU A 70 16.89 -8.02 -7.76
CA LEU A 70 15.90 -8.91 -8.38
C LEU A 70 15.01 -8.15 -9.35
N ASP A 71 14.82 -8.70 -10.54
CA ASP A 71 13.75 -8.29 -11.45
C ASP A 71 12.53 -9.16 -11.18
N LEU A 72 11.52 -8.56 -10.51
CA LEU A 72 10.32 -9.28 -10.10
C LEU A 72 9.46 -9.71 -11.29
N MET A 73 9.59 -9.07 -12.46
CA MET A 73 8.82 -9.43 -13.63
C MET A 73 9.34 -10.72 -14.31
N SER A 74 10.57 -11.10 -14.04
CA SER A 74 11.20 -12.31 -14.58
C SER A 74 11.07 -13.54 -13.67
N LEU A 75 10.60 -13.36 -12.42
CA LEU A 75 10.47 -14.46 -11.47
C LEU A 75 9.31 -15.38 -11.85
N ASP A 76 9.55 -16.68 -11.78
CA ASP A 76 8.49 -17.68 -11.76
C ASP A 76 7.84 -17.78 -10.36
N GLU A 77 6.80 -18.58 -10.23
CA GLU A 77 6.05 -18.70 -8.97
C GLU A 77 6.90 -19.28 -7.84
N GLU A 78 7.81 -20.22 -8.14
CA GLU A 78 8.68 -20.80 -7.11
C GLU A 78 9.69 -19.78 -6.59
N ALA A 79 10.31 -19.00 -7.48
CA ALA A 79 11.22 -17.92 -7.11
C ALA A 79 10.47 -16.82 -6.32
N PHE A 80 9.25 -16.47 -6.71
CA PHE A 80 8.41 -15.53 -5.96
C PHE A 80 8.08 -16.09 -4.57
N ARG A 81 7.79 -17.38 -4.44
CA ARG A 81 7.51 -18.01 -3.14
C ARG A 81 8.68 -17.88 -2.17
N GLN A 82 9.92 -17.94 -2.66
CA GLN A 82 11.12 -17.73 -1.84
C GLN A 82 11.26 -16.28 -1.35
N VAL A 83 10.71 -15.32 -2.06
CA VAL A 83 10.76 -13.89 -1.71
C VAL A 83 9.59 -13.47 -0.83
N ARG A 84 8.38 -13.94 -1.15
CA ARG A 84 7.17 -13.66 -0.35
C ARG A 84 7.28 -14.30 1.03
N GLY A 85 6.91 -13.57 2.06
CA GLY A 85 6.97 -14.00 3.46
C GLY A 85 8.36 -13.87 4.08
N SER A 86 9.44 -14.10 3.31
CA SER A 86 10.82 -13.99 3.80
C SER A 86 11.42 -12.59 3.65
N ARG A 87 11.38 -12.02 2.46
CA ARG A 87 11.97 -10.72 2.15
C ARG A 87 10.92 -9.62 1.91
N MET A 88 9.77 -9.98 1.37
CA MET A 88 8.61 -9.10 1.21
C MET A 88 7.40 -9.72 1.90
N ALA A 89 6.67 -8.93 2.67
CA ALA A 89 5.43 -9.36 3.31
C ALA A 89 4.29 -8.40 3.01
N MET A 90 3.06 -8.92 3.02
CA MET A 90 1.85 -8.12 2.81
C MET A 90 0.86 -8.31 3.95
N VAL A 91 0.31 -7.19 4.43
CA VAL A 91 -0.83 -7.15 5.35
C VAL A 91 -2.06 -6.74 4.54
N PHE A 92 -3.06 -7.62 4.49
CA PHE A 92 -4.29 -7.41 3.72
C PHE A 92 -5.33 -6.62 4.49
N GLN A 93 -6.29 -6.06 3.76
CA GLN A 93 -7.31 -5.15 4.27
C GLN A 93 -8.25 -5.79 5.31
N GLU A 94 -8.59 -7.08 5.17
CA GLU A 94 -9.57 -7.74 6.04
C GLU A 94 -8.96 -8.86 6.89
N PRO A 95 -8.80 -8.64 8.24
CA PRO A 95 -8.27 -9.66 9.15
C PRO A 95 -9.09 -10.94 9.21
N MET A 96 -10.41 -10.82 9.00
CA MET A 96 -11.33 -11.96 9.14
C MET A 96 -11.19 -12.97 8.02
N THR A 97 -10.86 -12.50 6.82
CA THR A 97 -10.70 -13.34 5.63
C THR A 97 -9.25 -13.82 5.46
N ALA A 98 -8.30 -13.13 6.09
CA ALA A 98 -6.87 -13.45 5.99
C ALA A 98 -6.42 -14.56 6.95
N MET A 99 -7.14 -14.79 8.08
CA MET A 99 -6.79 -15.83 9.05
C MET A 99 -7.61 -17.10 8.84
N ASN A 100 -6.93 -18.26 8.87
CA ASN A 100 -7.61 -19.55 8.82
C ASN A 100 -8.29 -19.85 10.18
N PRO A 101 -9.64 -19.96 10.24
CA PRO A 101 -10.37 -20.16 11.50
C PRO A 101 -10.09 -21.53 12.18
N LEU A 102 -9.51 -22.47 11.45
CA LEU A 102 -9.23 -23.83 11.92
C LEU A 102 -7.78 -24.03 12.40
N MET A 103 -6.93 -23.01 12.31
CA MET A 103 -5.53 -23.05 12.76
C MET A 103 -5.35 -22.19 14.01
N THR A 104 -4.47 -22.63 14.90
CA THR A 104 -4.09 -21.84 16.07
C THR A 104 -3.23 -20.64 15.66
N LEU A 105 -3.13 -19.65 16.54
CA LEU A 105 -2.27 -18.49 16.33
C LEU A 105 -0.80 -18.92 16.13
N PHE A 106 -0.34 -19.90 16.91
CA PHE A 106 1.01 -20.46 16.76
C PHE A 106 1.23 -21.06 15.37
N ASP A 107 0.31 -21.89 14.90
CA ASP A 107 0.43 -22.57 13.62
C ASP A 107 0.43 -21.58 12.46
N GLN A 108 -0.45 -20.58 12.49
CA GLN A 108 -0.53 -19.58 11.41
C GLN A 108 0.71 -18.67 11.34
N VAL A 109 1.20 -18.18 12.49
CA VAL A 109 2.41 -17.32 12.50
C VAL A 109 3.64 -18.17 12.20
N GLY A 110 3.70 -19.42 12.69
CA GLY A 110 4.82 -20.34 12.51
C GLY A 110 4.91 -20.96 11.12
N GLU A 111 3.80 -21.02 10.38
CA GLU A 111 3.76 -21.58 9.02
C GLU A 111 4.76 -20.90 8.08
N THR A 112 4.86 -19.58 8.14
CA THR A 112 5.82 -18.82 7.32
C THR A 112 7.26 -19.22 7.66
N VAL A 113 7.56 -19.41 8.94
CA VAL A 113 8.91 -19.85 9.36
C VAL A 113 9.19 -21.25 8.84
N ALA A 114 8.26 -22.20 9.03
CA ALA A 114 8.40 -23.56 8.57
C ALA A 114 8.57 -23.67 7.04
N ALA A 115 7.85 -22.82 6.29
CA ALA A 115 7.92 -22.79 4.83
C ALA A 115 9.29 -22.30 4.31
N HIS A 116 9.91 -21.32 4.97
CA HIS A 116 11.18 -20.73 4.54
C HIS A 116 12.41 -21.30 5.24
N GLN A 117 12.22 -22.01 6.34
CA GLN A 117 13.28 -22.68 7.11
C GLN A 117 12.90 -24.12 7.43
N PRO A 118 12.90 -25.03 6.44
CA PRO A 118 12.42 -26.41 6.60
C PRO A 118 13.22 -27.22 7.60
N GLY A 119 14.42 -26.75 8.04
CA GLY A 119 15.21 -27.35 9.07
C GLY A 119 14.98 -26.78 10.48
N ALA A 120 14.12 -25.78 10.64
CA ALA A 120 13.85 -25.16 11.93
C ALA A 120 13.12 -26.13 12.87
N THR A 121 13.64 -26.28 14.10
CA THR A 121 12.98 -27.03 15.15
C THR A 121 11.71 -26.32 15.65
N ARG A 122 10.83 -27.08 16.30
CA ARG A 122 9.60 -26.48 16.86
C ARG A 122 9.90 -25.40 17.91
N ASP A 123 10.98 -25.54 18.66
CA ASP A 123 11.38 -24.54 19.65
C ASP A 123 11.89 -23.26 19.00
N GLU A 124 12.68 -23.35 17.93
CA GLU A 124 13.12 -22.19 17.15
C GLU A 124 11.92 -21.45 16.49
N ILE A 125 10.97 -22.20 15.94
CA ILE A 125 9.71 -21.62 15.42
C ILE A 125 8.97 -20.90 16.55
N ARG A 126 8.84 -21.52 17.72
CA ARG A 126 8.16 -20.95 18.87
C ARG A 126 8.81 -19.65 19.34
N GLU A 127 10.13 -19.60 19.42
CA GLU A 127 10.86 -18.38 19.79
C GLU A 127 10.59 -17.24 18.82
N ARG A 128 10.59 -17.52 17.50
CA ARG A 128 10.26 -16.52 16.47
C ARG A 128 8.82 -16.05 16.58
N VAL A 129 7.86 -16.95 16.72
CA VAL A 129 6.44 -16.66 16.89
C VAL A 129 6.21 -15.76 18.11
N VAL A 130 6.76 -16.14 19.28
CA VAL A 130 6.61 -15.37 20.52
C VAL A 130 7.22 -13.98 20.37
N ARG A 131 8.39 -13.87 19.74
CA ARG A 131 9.04 -12.58 19.45
C ARG A 131 8.19 -11.71 18.52
N ALA A 132 7.66 -12.28 17.43
CA ALA A 132 6.80 -11.56 16.48
C ALA A 132 5.50 -11.07 17.15
N LEU A 133 4.86 -11.91 17.96
CA LEU A 133 3.67 -11.53 18.72
C LEU A 133 3.94 -10.42 19.74
N ARG A 134 5.08 -10.45 20.45
CA ARG A 134 5.48 -9.34 21.34
C ARG A 134 5.66 -8.05 20.58
N ARG A 135 6.37 -8.10 19.46
CA ARG A 135 6.54 -6.93 18.58
C ARG A 135 5.21 -6.41 18.06
N ALA A 136 4.26 -7.29 17.78
CA ALA A 136 2.90 -6.88 17.39
C ALA A 136 2.03 -6.41 18.56
N GLY A 137 2.57 -6.35 19.80
CA GLY A 137 1.92 -5.77 20.96
C GLY A 137 1.09 -6.74 21.81
N PHE A 138 1.36 -8.05 21.72
CA PHE A 138 0.85 -9.00 22.71
C PHE A 138 1.71 -8.92 23.97
N ALA A 139 1.09 -8.56 25.11
CA ALA A 139 1.81 -8.44 26.38
C ALA A 139 2.30 -9.80 26.89
N ASP A 140 1.47 -10.84 26.73
CA ASP A 140 1.77 -12.23 27.10
C ASP A 140 1.42 -13.15 25.92
N PRO A 141 2.33 -13.32 24.94
CA PRO A 141 2.08 -14.14 23.76
C PRO A 141 1.79 -15.60 24.08
N ASP A 142 2.46 -16.15 25.08
CA ASP A 142 2.37 -17.58 25.43
C ASP A 142 0.93 -17.99 25.76
N ARG A 143 0.16 -17.10 26.36
CA ARG A 143 -1.25 -17.33 26.68
C ARG A 143 -2.13 -17.54 25.42
N PHE A 144 -1.73 -17.00 24.28
CA PHE A 144 -2.57 -16.96 23.07
C PHE A 144 -2.07 -17.91 21.98
N LEU A 145 -0.95 -18.60 22.14
CA LEU A 145 -0.38 -19.48 21.12
C LEU A 145 -1.38 -20.56 20.65
N SER A 146 -2.15 -21.13 21.56
CA SER A 146 -3.17 -22.14 21.27
C SER A 146 -4.55 -21.57 20.93
N SER A 147 -4.71 -20.24 20.91
CA SER A 147 -5.97 -19.61 20.60
C SER A 147 -6.26 -19.66 19.10
N PHE A 148 -7.52 -19.86 18.74
CA PHE A 148 -8.04 -19.72 17.39
C PHE A 148 -8.47 -18.27 17.10
N PRO A 149 -8.56 -17.86 15.83
CA PRO A 149 -8.96 -16.49 15.47
C PRO A 149 -10.28 -16.01 16.10
N HIS A 150 -11.27 -16.88 16.22
CA HIS A 150 -12.56 -16.55 16.80
C HIS A 150 -12.51 -16.28 18.33
N GLN A 151 -11.44 -16.71 19.01
CA GLN A 151 -11.20 -16.47 20.44
C GLN A 151 -10.46 -15.14 20.70
N LEU A 152 -10.01 -14.46 19.64
CA LEU A 152 -9.29 -13.19 19.70
C LEU A 152 -10.24 -12.02 19.46
N SER A 153 -10.00 -10.89 20.13
CA SER A 153 -10.68 -9.63 19.81
C SER A 153 -10.26 -9.12 18.41
N GLY A 154 -11.04 -8.20 17.82
CA GLY A 154 -10.71 -7.61 16.52
C GLY A 154 -9.29 -7.01 16.49
N GLY A 155 -8.93 -6.22 17.49
CA GLY A 155 -7.59 -5.64 17.60
C GLY A 155 -6.48 -6.69 17.81
N MET A 156 -6.77 -7.80 18.51
CA MET A 156 -5.80 -8.90 18.65
C MET A 156 -5.59 -9.64 17.32
N ARG A 157 -6.64 -9.86 16.53
CA ARG A 157 -6.53 -10.45 15.18
C ARG A 157 -5.67 -9.59 14.25
N GLN A 158 -5.85 -8.28 14.30
CA GLN A 158 -5.03 -7.34 13.54
C GLN A 158 -3.55 -7.40 13.94
N ARG A 159 -3.27 -7.42 15.25
CA ARG A 159 -1.90 -7.60 15.77
C ARG A 159 -1.31 -8.96 15.37
N ALA A 160 -2.14 -10.01 15.35
CA ALA A 160 -1.73 -11.34 14.89
C ALA A 160 -1.31 -11.32 13.41
N MET A 161 -2.06 -10.64 12.55
CA MET A 161 -1.67 -10.47 11.14
C MET A 161 -0.37 -9.70 10.98
N LEU A 162 -0.14 -8.67 11.80
CA LEU A 162 1.15 -7.98 11.81
C LEU A 162 2.28 -8.93 12.23
N ALA A 163 2.05 -9.78 13.24
CA ALA A 163 3.02 -10.79 13.64
C ALA A 163 3.32 -11.78 12.52
N MET A 164 2.30 -12.25 11.78
CA MET A 164 2.48 -13.11 10.61
C MET A 164 3.35 -12.45 9.53
N ALA A 165 3.09 -11.16 9.25
CA ALA A 165 3.87 -10.41 8.26
C ALA A 165 5.32 -10.15 8.70
N LEU A 166 5.57 -10.00 10.01
CA LEU A 166 6.87 -9.59 10.55
C LEU A 166 7.72 -10.75 11.08
N VAL A 167 7.21 -12.00 11.09
CA VAL A 167 7.88 -13.14 11.72
C VAL A 167 9.25 -13.48 11.10
N MET A 168 9.44 -13.18 9.82
CA MET A 168 10.68 -13.39 9.08
C MET A 168 11.55 -12.14 8.96
N ASP A 169 11.19 -11.02 9.60
CA ASP A 169 11.89 -9.73 9.50
C ASP A 169 12.07 -9.24 8.04
N PRO A 170 11.00 -9.13 7.26
CA PRO A 170 11.08 -8.82 5.83
C PRO A 170 11.66 -7.43 5.57
N GLU A 171 12.42 -7.27 4.48
CA GLU A 171 13.02 -6.00 4.04
C GLU A 171 11.97 -4.97 3.61
N LEU A 172 10.83 -5.44 3.08
CA LEU A 172 9.68 -4.62 2.67
C LEU A 172 8.38 -5.19 3.23
N VAL A 173 7.64 -4.35 3.96
CA VAL A 173 6.26 -4.64 4.34
C VAL A 173 5.33 -3.79 3.51
N ILE A 174 4.33 -4.40 2.88
CA ILE A 174 3.24 -3.71 2.17
C ILE A 174 1.97 -3.89 3.01
N ALA A 175 1.37 -2.80 3.43
CA ALA A 175 0.12 -2.81 4.20
C ALA A 175 -0.98 -2.13 3.39
N ASP A 176 -1.94 -2.93 2.90
CA ASP A 176 -3.07 -2.44 2.10
C ASP A 176 -4.27 -2.22 3.00
N GLU A 177 -4.56 -0.96 3.30
CA GLU A 177 -5.63 -0.52 4.21
C GLU A 177 -5.73 -1.36 5.51
N PRO A 178 -4.62 -1.56 6.24
CA PRO A 178 -4.54 -2.56 7.32
C PRO A 178 -5.42 -2.22 8.53
N THR A 179 -6.15 -1.12 8.50
CA THR A 179 -6.81 -0.53 9.67
C THR A 179 -8.24 -0.04 9.42
N THR A 180 -8.86 -0.41 8.30
CA THR A 180 -10.20 0.07 7.90
C THR A 180 -11.31 -0.19 8.91
N ALA A 181 -11.15 -1.15 9.82
CA ALA A 181 -12.12 -1.48 10.86
C ALA A 181 -11.85 -0.80 12.21
N LEU A 182 -10.85 0.10 12.30
CA LEU A 182 -10.45 0.78 13.53
C LEU A 182 -10.79 2.27 13.48
N ASP A 183 -10.97 2.87 14.67
CA ASP A 183 -11.01 4.32 14.78
C ASP A 183 -9.64 4.96 14.46
N ALA A 184 -9.64 6.24 14.05
CA ALA A 184 -8.44 6.93 13.58
C ALA A 184 -7.31 6.98 14.62
N ALA A 185 -7.61 7.05 15.91
CA ALA A 185 -6.60 7.11 16.97
C ALA A 185 -5.87 5.77 17.08
N LEU A 186 -6.61 4.67 17.06
CA LEU A 186 -6.07 3.32 17.12
C LEU A 186 -5.30 2.97 15.81
N GLN A 187 -5.76 3.48 14.67
CA GLN A 187 -5.04 3.38 13.39
C GLN A 187 -3.66 4.02 13.49
N ILE A 188 -3.58 5.28 13.94
CA ILE A 188 -2.31 6.01 14.09
C ILE A 188 -1.39 5.28 15.06
N GLN A 189 -1.92 4.78 16.17
CA GLN A 189 -1.13 4.03 17.14
C GLN A 189 -0.54 2.75 16.54
N LEU A 190 -1.35 1.95 15.85
CA LEU A 190 -0.94 0.68 15.25
C LEU A 190 0.09 0.89 14.12
N LEU A 191 -0.17 1.84 13.23
CA LEU A 191 0.74 2.17 12.13
C LEU A 191 2.02 2.83 12.64
N GLY A 192 1.94 3.65 13.69
CA GLY A 192 3.11 4.21 14.36
C GLY A 192 3.99 3.11 14.97
N GLU A 193 3.38 2.08 15.54
CA GLU A 193 4.09 0.90 16.05
C GLU A 193 4.73 0.12 14.90
N LEU A 194 3.98 -0.18 13.85
CA LEU A 194 4.51 -0.85 12.65
C LEU A 194 5.70 -0.08 12.05
N ARG A 195 5.58 1.24 11.91
CA ARG A 195 6.66 2.11 11.44
C ARG A 195 7.91 2.00 12.33
N ARG A 196 7.73 2.05 13.64
CA ARG A 196 8.86 1.91 14.59
C ARG A 196 9.57 0.57 14.45
N GLN A 197 8.82 -0.51 14.32
CA GLN A 197 9.36 -1.86 14.20
C GLN A 197 10.08 -2.07 12.86
N VAL A 198 9.48 -1.61 11.78
CA VAL A 198 10.10 -1.65 10.45
C VAL A 198 11.40 -0.87 10.45
N ARG A 199 11.41 0.35 11.01
CA ARG A 199 12.63 1.17 11.09
C ARG A 199 13.71 0.59 11.99
N ALA A 200 13.35 0.01 13.12
CA ALA A 200 14.31 -0.61 14.04
C ALA A 200 15.06 -1.79 13.39
N GLY A 201 14.43 -2.48 12.43
CA GLY A 201 15.04 -3.52 11.60
C GLY A 201 15.78 -2.99 10.36
N GLY A 202 15.77 -1.67 10.10
CA GLY A 202 16.30 -1.09 8.85
C GLY A 202 15.44 -1.40 7.62
N ASN A 203 14.21 -1.86 7.82
CA ASN A 203 13.28 -2.32 6.79
C ASN A 203 12.39 -1.17 6.29
N SER A 204 11.71 -1.39 5.18
CA SER A 204 10.88 -0.39 4.51
C SER A 204 9.40 -0.72 4.64
N LEU A 205 8.55 0.32 4.62
CA LEU A 205 7.11 0.18 4.69
C LEU A 205 6.45 0.93 3.52
N MET A 206 5.65 0.23 2.74
CA MET A 206 4.66 0.82 1.86
C MET A 206 3.29 0.64 2.51
N PHE A 207 2.57 1.73 2.74
CA PHE A 207 1.24 1.57 3.25
C PHE A 207 0.21 2.37 2.45
N ILE A 208 -0.91 1.72 2.19
CA ILE A 208 -2.02 2.27 1.42
C ILE A 208 -3.11 2.68 2.40
N SER A 209 -3.61 3.89 2.24
CA SER A 209 -4.77 4.38 2.97
C SER A 209 -5.56 5.39 2.15
N HIS A 210 -6.86 5.47 2.38
CA HIS A 210 -7.68 6.58 1.89
C HIS A 210 -7.69 7.77 2.88
N ASP A 211 -7.16 7.59 4.10
CA ASP A 211 -7.05 8.65 5.11
C ASP A 211 -5.67 9.33 5.05
N LEU A 212 -5.65 10.54 4.46
CA LEU A 212 -4.44 11.36 4.40
C LEU A 212 -3.94 11.83 5.77
N GLY A 213 -4.81 11.89 6.79
CA GLY A 213 -4.41 12.23 8.15
C GLY A 213 -3.51 11.15 8.74
N VAL A 214 -3.87 9.89 8.52
CA VAL A 214 -3.07 8.72 8.89
C VAL A 214 -1.77 8.70 8.11
N ILE A 215 -1.82 8.93 6.79
CA ILE A 215 -0.62 9.00 5.93
C ILE A 215 0.34 10.08 6.45
N ARG A 216 -0.16 11.28 6.73
CA ARG A 216 0.64 12.38 7.29
C ARG A 216 1.36 12.00 8.59
N ALA A 217 0.70 11.23 9.46
CA ALA A 217 1.27 10.83 10.75
C ALA A 217 2.38 9.79 10.63
N VAL A 218 2.34 8.93 9.58
CA VAL A 218 3.15 7.72 9.52
C VAL A 218 4.19 7.74 8.40
N SER A 219 3.94 8.41 7.26
CA SER A 219 4.83 8.33 6.10
C SER A 219 5.85 9.45 6.01
N ASP A 220 7.02 9.12 5.48
CA ASP A 220 8.07 10.07 5.11
C ASP A 220 7.82 10.68 3.73
N ARG A 221 7.33 9.84 2.83
CA ARG A 221 7.02 10.16 1.44
C ARG A 221 5.56 9.83 1.13
N LEU A 222 4.91 10.69 0.40
CA LEU A 222 3.55 10.50 -0.10
C LEU A 222 3.57 10.30 -1.61
N VAL A 223 2.80 9.32 -2.07
CA VAL A 223 2.49 9.06 -3.48
C VAL A 223 0.99 9.17 -3.66
N VAL A 224 0.54 10.03 -4.55
CA VAL A 224 -0.88 10.24 -4.85
C VAL A 224 -1.23 9.60 -6.17
N MET A 225 -2.17 8.67 -6.14
CA MET A 225 -2.65 7.95 -7.34
C MET A 225 -4.06 8.39 -7.72
N TYR A 226 -4.27 8.55 -9.02
CA TYR A 226 -5.58 8.79 -9.62
C TYR A 226 -5.72 7.97 -10.90
N ALA A 227 -6.78 7.18 -11.03
CA ALA A 227 -7.11 6.37 -12.21
C ALA A 227 -5.92 5.55 -12.78
N GLY A 228 -5.10 4.96 -11.90
CA GLY A 228 -3.95 4.13 -12.28
C GLY A 228 -2.68 4.88 -12.64
N VAL A 229 -2.64 6.19 -12.38
CA VAL A 229 -1.48 7.05 -12.65
C VAL A 229 -1.01 7.69 -11.34
N ILE A 230 0.30 7.77 -11.12
CA ILE A 230 0.86 8.61 -10.06
C ILE A 230 0.83 10.06 -10.55
N VAL A 231 0.00 10.90 -9.92
CA VAL A 231 -0.21 12.30 -10.28
C VAL A 231 0.73 13.23 -9.53
N GLU A 232 1.14 12.86 -8.32
CA GLU A 232 2.10 13.62 -7.53
C GLU A 232 2.82 12.70 -6.54
N SER A 233 4.11 12.95 -6.29
CA SER A 233 4.88 12.27 -5.25
C SER A 233 5.95 13.18 -4.67
N GLY A 234 6.29 12.98 -3.37
CA GLY A 234 7.34 13.75 -2.70
C GLY A 234 7.32 13.59 -1.18
N PRO A 235 8.15 14.37 -0.44
CA PRO A 235 8.13 14.38 1.01
C PRO A 235 6.73 14.71 1.54
N THR A 236 6.20 13.89 2.44
CA THR A 236 4.81 14.01 2.93
C THR A 236 4.49 15.38 3.48
N ALA A 237 5.39 15.95 4.30
CA ALA A 237 5.17 17.25 4.91
C ALA A 237 5.04 18.38 3.86
N GLU A 238 5.84 18.32 2.79
CA GLU A 238 5.83 19.33 1.73
C GLU A 238 4.59 19.22 0.85
N LEU A 239 4.23 17.99 0.42
CA LEU A 239 3.01 17.77 -0.37
C LEU A 239 1.75 18.19 0.37
N MET A 240 1.70 17.89 1.68
CA MET A 240 0.57 18.29 2.52
C MET A 240 0.48 19.81 2.73
N ALA A 241 1.61 20.51 2.74
CA ALA A 241 1.66 21.96 2.91
C ALA A 241 1.43 22.73 1.60
N LYS A 242 2.00 22.24 0.49
CA LYS A 242 1.96 22.88 -0.83
C LYS A 242 1.78 21.83 -1.93
N PRO A 243 0.58 21.27 -2.10
CA PRO A 243 0.31 20.36 -3.21
C PRO A 243 0.48 21.08 -4.54
N ALA A 244 1.08 20.41 -5.52
CA ALA A 244 1.26 20.96 -6.86
C ALA A 244 0.20 20.45 -7.86
N HIS A 245 -0.37 19.26 -7.63
CA HIS A 245 -1.42 18.73 -8.48
C HIS A 245 -2.81 19.14 -7.95
N PRO A 246 -3.73 19.65 -8.80
CA PRO A 246 -5.09 20.03 -8.37
C PRO A 246 -5.88 18.92 -7.67
N TYR A 247 -5.67 17.66 -8.03
CA TYR A 247 -6.29 16.53 -7.34
C TYR A 247 -5.74 16.35 -5.92
N THR A 248 -4.44 16.47 -5.72
CA THR A 248 -3.81 16.40 -4.38
C THR A 248 -4.35 17.52 -3.48
N ALA A 249 -4.47 18.74 -4.03
CA ALA A 249 -5.06 19.86 -3.31
C ALA A 249 -6.51 19.57 -2.89
N ALA A 250 -7.32 19.05 -3.82
CA ALA A 250 -8.71 18.70 -3.55
C ALA A 250 -8.84 17.57 -2.51
N LEU A 251 -7.95 16.56 -2.53
CA LEU A 251 -7.92 15.52 -1.49
C LEU A 251 -7.58 16.09 -0.11
N ILE A 252 -6.65 17.03 -0.03
CA ILE A 252 -6.27 17.69 1.23
C ILE A 252 -7.41 18.60 1.73
N GLU A 253 -8.13 19.29 0.84
CA GLU A 253 -9.28 20.11 1.19
C GLU A 253 -10.48 19.28 1.67
N ALA A 254 -10.61 18.04 1.22
CA ALA A 254 -11.63 17.10 1.65
C ALA A 254 -11.37 16.50 3.03
N LEU A 255 -10.19 16.72 3.64
CA LEU A 255 -9.90 16.25 5.00
C LEU A 255 -10.76 16.97 6.03
N PRO A 256 -11.30 16.24 7.03
CA PRO A 256 -11.90 16.87 8.20
C PRO A 256 -10.82 17.66 8.95
N ARG A 257 -10.87 18.99 8.87
CA ARG A 257 -10.01 19.85 9.69
C ARG A 257 -10.56 19.90 11.10
N LEU A 258 -9.75 19.59 12.11
CA LEU A 258 -10.07 19.86 13.49
C LEU A 258 -10.32 21.38 13.65
N ILE A 259 -11.53 21.72 13.73
CA ILE A 259 -12.31 22.87 14.19
C ILE A 259 -11.49 24.08 14.71
N VAL A 260 -10.91 24.87 13.83
CA VAL A 260 -10.69 26.29 14.10
C VAL A 260 -11.50 27.16 13.12
N GLU A 261 -11.83 26.64 11.97
CA GLU A 261 -12.76 27.28 11.01
C GLU A 261 -13.89 26.29 10.70
N ARG A 262 -15.14 26.68 10.95
CA ARG A 262 -16.38 25.93 10.61
C ARG A 262 -16.60 25.77 9.09
N ARG A 263 -15.56 25.38 8.33
CA ARG A 263 -15.69 25.06 6.91
C ARG A 263 -15.92 23.57 6.78
N LEU A 264 -17.06 23.20 6.24
CA LEU A 264 -17.36 21.82 5.85
C LEU A 264 -16.34 21.37 4.80
N PRO A 265 -15.84 20.11 4.88
CA PRO A 265 -15.01 19.53 3.85
C PRO A 265 -15.69 19.65 2.49
N ARG A 266 -14.95 20.05 1.45
CA ARG A 266 -15.49 20.12 0.10
C ARG A 266 -15.26 18.80 -0.59
N PRO A 267 -16.32 18.06 -0.95
CA PRO A 267 -16.16 16.81 -1.70
C PRO A 267 -15.62 17.12 -3.10
N ILE A 268 -14.78 16.23 -3.62
CA ILE A 268 -14.31 16.32 -4.99
C ILE A 268 -15.49 15.99 -5.91
N PRO A 269 -15.93 16.91 -6.82
CA PRO A 269 -17.09 16.68 -7.66
C PRO A 269 -16.87 15.55 -8.67
N GLY A 270 -17.96 14.86 -9.06
CA GLY A 270 -17.93 13.77 -10.03
C GLY A 270 -17.39 12.46 -9.47
N HIS A 271 -17.08 11.52 -10.33
CA HIS A 271 -16.63 10.18 -10.00
C HIS A 271 -15.30 9.86 -10.67
N LEU A 272 -14.54 8.94 -10.07
CA LEU A 272 -13.34 8.38 -10.68
C LEU A 272 -13.74 7.68 -12.00
N PRO A 273 -13.05 7.95 -13.12
CA PRO A 273 -13.35 7.25 -14.37
C PRO A 273 -13.00 5.77 -14.25
N SER A 274 -13.85 4.93 -14.82
CA SER A 274 -13.52 3.50 -14.98
C SER A 274 -12.31 3.33 -15.91
N PRO A 275 -11.55 2.23 -15.78
CA PRO A 275 -10.33 2.03 -16.57
C PRO A 275 -10.52 2.12 -18.08
N ASP A 276 -11.70 1.75 -18.60
CA ASP A 276 -12.09 1.81 -20.02
C ASP A 276 -12.55 3.21 -20.48
N LYS A 277 -12.79 4.14 -19.54
CA LYS A 277 -13.31 5.49 -19.82
C LYS A 277 -12.39 6.60 -19.35
N LYS A 278 -11.09 6.31 -19.25
CA LYS A 278 -10.10 7.32 -18.88
C LYS A 278 -10.02 8.39 -19.96
N PRO A 279 -9.88 9.69 -19.60
CA PRO A 279 -9.56 10.74 -20.56
C PRO A 279 -8.27 10.41 -21.33
N ALA A 280 -8.20 10.78 -22.60
CA ALA A 280 -7.01 10.60 -23.43
C ALA A 280 -5.82 11.46 -22.94
N GLY A 281 -6.09 12.54 -22.22
CA GLY A 281 -5.10 13.45 -21.65
C GLY A 281 -4.82 13.21 -20.17
N CYS A 282 -4.78 14.31 -19.41
CA CYS A 282 -4.69 14.24 -17.97
C CYS A 282 -5.87 13.45 -17.41
N VAL A 283 -5.59 12.40 -16.66
CA VAL A 283 -6.62 11.50 -16.10
C VAL A 283 -7.60 12.20 -15.17
N PHE A 284 -7.24 13.37 -14.61
CA PHE A 284 -8.09 14.19 -13.76
C PHE A 284 -8.82 15.31 -14.52
N SER A 285 -8.63 15.46 -15.84
CA SER A 285 -9.15 16.59 -16.62
C SER A 285 -10.64 16.83 -16.47
N ASP A 286 -11.46 15.79 -16.37
CA ASP A 286 -12.93 15.92 -16.31
C ASP A 286 -13.45 16.43 -14.95
N ARG A 287 -12.60 16.42 -13.91
CA ARG A 287 -12.91 16.88 -12.54
C ARG A 287 -12.05 18.07 -12.11
N CYS A 288 -11.09 18.48 -12.94
CA CYS A 288 -10.16 19.54 -12.62
C CYS A 288 -10.79 20.92 -12.81
N SER A 289 -10.86 21.73 -11.76
CA SER A 289 -11.36 23.11 -11.84
C SER A 289 -10.45 24.04 -12.66
N GLN A 290 -9.20 23.62 -12.96
CA GLN A 290 -8.21 24.37 -13.72
C GLN A 290 -7.91 23.75 -15.09
N VAL A 291 -8.79 22.88 -15.58
CA VAL A 291 -8.60 22.20 -16.88
C VAL A 291 -8.46 23.22 -18.01
N ARG A 292 -7.50 22.95 -18.91
CA ARG A 292 -7.28 23.71 -20.16
C ARG A 292 -7.25 22.73 -21.33
N ASP A 293 -7.42 23.22 -22.56
CA ASP A 293 -7.46 22.37 -23.76
C ASP A 293 -6.22 21.47 -23.88
N ALA A 294 -5.04 21.98 -23.56
CA ALA A 294 -3.80 21.22 -23.54
C ALA A 294 -3.85 19.99 -22.59
N CYS A 295 -4.67 20.03 -21.53
CA CYS A 295 -4.83 18.91 -20.61
C CYS A 295 -5.55 17.71 -21.23
N ARG A 296 -6.17 17.87 -22.39
CA ARG A 296 -6.94 16.82 -23.10
C ARG A 296 -6.13 16.12 -24.19
N SER A 297 -4.92 16.62 -24.51
CA SER A 297 -4.16 16.17 -25.69
C SER A 297 -3.24 14.97 -25.44
N GLY A 298 -2.96 14.61 -24.20
CA GLY A 298 -2.10 13.49 -23.83
C GLY A 298 -1.82 13.47 -22.34
N LEU A 299 -1.36 12.31 -21.82
CA LEU A 299 -0.96 12.19 -20.43
C LEU A 299 0.23 13.12 -20.14
N PRO A 300 0.11 14.07 -19.20
CA PRO A 300 1.22 14.95 -18.85
C PRO A 300 2.47 14.15 -18.44
N PRO A 301 3.68 14.57 -18.83
CA PRO A 301 4.90 13.98 -18.31
C PRO A 301 5.02 14.27 -16.80
N ALA A 302 5.72 13.40 -16.08
CA ALA A 302 6.12 13.72 -14.72
C ALA A 302 7.26 14.75 -14.78
N VAL A 303 7.12 15.85 -14.06
CA VAL A 303 8.12 16.91 -13.98
C VAL A 303 8.53 17.13 -12.53
N GLU A 304 9.80 17.46 -12.31
CA GLU A 304 10.30 17.84 -10.99
C GLU A 304 9.84 19.25 -10.64
N THR A 305 9.28 19.40 -9.43
CA THR A 305 8.85 20.70 -8.87
C THR A 305 9.63 21.10 -7.62
N GLY A 306 10.64 20.34 -7.27
CA GLY A 306 11.53 20.53 -6.11
C GLY A 306 12.32 19.26 -5.83
N PRO A 307 13.22 19.28 -4.84
CA PRO A 307 13.99 18.12 -4.44
C PRO A 307 13.05 16.94 -4.13
N GLU A 308 13.23 15.82 -4.82
CA GLU A 308 12.44 14.59 -4.65
C GLU A 308 10.93 14.75 -4.89
N ARG A 309 10.48 15.85 -5.51
CA ARG A 309 9.06 16.08 -5.83
C ARG A 309 8.80 15.93 -7.32
N LEU A 310 7.83 15.10 -7.65
CA LEU A 310 7.35 14.88 -9.00
C LEU A 310 5.86 15.24 -9.09
N VAL A 311 5.47 15.93 -10.15
CA VAL A 311 4.07 16.20 -10.47
C VAL A 311 3.79 15.90 -11.93
N ARG A 312 2.65 15.30 -12.19
CA ARG A 312 2.15 14.98 -13.53
C ARG A 312 1.01 15.95 -13.89
N CYS A 313 1.37 17.22 -14.04
CA CYS A 313 0.45 18.31 -14.36
C CYS A 313 1.13 19.31 -15.31
N LEU A 314 0.40 19.76 -16.36
CA LEU A 314 0.91 20.78 -17.28
C LEU A 314 0.90 22.20 -16.67
N PHE A 315 0.04 22.42 -15.66
CA PHE A 315 -0.14 23.70 -14.99
C PHE A 315 -0.18 23.47 -13.47
N PRO A 316 0.96 23.15 -12.81
CA PRO A 316 1.03 22.96 -11.37
C PRO A 316 0.56 24.21 -10.60
N LEU A 317 0.03 24.00 -9.37
CA LEU A 317 -0.43 25.04 -8.46
C LEU A 317 0.72 25.88 -7.90
#